data_a53609d6a15bc41bba2357651c0dcad5
#
_entry.id   a53609d6a15bc41bba2357651c0dcad5
#
_cell.length_a   1.000
_cell.length_b   1.000
_cell.length_c   1.000
_cell.angle_alpha   90.00
_cell.angle_beta   90.00
_cell.angle_gamma   90.00
#
_symmetry.space_group_name_H-M   'P 1'
#
loop_
_entity.id
_entity.type
_entity.pdbx_description
1 polymer ?
#
loop_
_entity_poly.entity_id
_entity_poly.type
_entity_poly.pdbx_seq_one_letter_code
_entity_poly.pdbx_strand_id
1 'polypeptide(L)'
;PLGGYVSYLSKKALDAEPEMKKNFTDEQLDNLFETKPKWQRAAVMFAGPLANFILAVIIFTFIFSSQQTVKPIFLVDSEYVSSSSISGDINKNDILVSINGEKISNPTEYRLALLANAGLTGEINAGFLNAKSSETYYRNISVVEFLSNSEQQQEPEKFFPIGITSYISPEIGSLSRQGPASLAGVMAGDKILEIDGKSVNHFAEVSDILSSSSNSN
;
A
#
# COMPACT_ATOMS: atom_id res chain seq x y z
N PRO A 1 18.11 -15.97 -25.72
CA PRO A 1 18.93 -15.61 -24.56
C PRO A 1 18.72 -14.14 -24.23
N LEU A 2 18.17 -13.88 -23.04
CA LEU A 2 18.03 -12.54 -22.50
C LEU A 2 19.34 -12.18 -21.78
N GLY A 3 20.25 -11.58 -22.49
CA GLY A 3 21.51 -11.10 -21.96
C GLY A 3 22.56 -10.96 -23.05
N GLY A 4 23.21 -9.82 -23.07
CA GLY A 4 24.30 -9.49 -23.99
C GLY A 4 25.56 -9.16 -23.22
N TYR A 5 26.69 -9.62 -23.70
CA TYR A 5 28.00 -9.19 -23.24
C TYR A 5 28.55 -8.18 -24.21
N VAL A 6 28.94 -7.01 -23.73
CA VAL A 6 29.60 -5.98 -24.55
C VAL A 6 31.06 -5.88 -24.11
N SER A 7 31.97 -6.18 -25.00
CA SER A 7 33.41 -5.97 -24.80
C SER A 7 33.85 -4.73 -25.57
N TYR A 8 34.53 -3.83 -24.87
CA TYR A 8 35.15 -2.68 -25.54
C TYR A 8 36.50 -3.05 -26.11
N LEU A 9 36.73 -2.67 -27.35
CA LEU A 9 38.03 -2.80 -27.96
C LEU A 9 39.00 -1.81 -27.28
N SER A 10 40.05 -2.33 -26.65
CA SER A 10 41.07 -1.54 -25.94
C SER A 10 42.43 -1.63 -26.68
N LYS A 11 43.27 -0.62 -26.52
CA LYS A 11 44.63 -0.66 -27.00
C LYS A 11 45.38 -1.89 -26.49
N LYS A 12 45.20 -2.22 -25.22
CA LYS A 12 45.85 -3.36 -24.57
C LYS A 12 45.44 -4.71 -25.20
N ALA A 13 44.16 -4.84 -25.59
CA ALA A 13 43.70 -6.04 -26.29
C ALA A 13 44.27 -6.16 -27.68
N LEU A 14 44.36 -5.03 -28.41
CA LEU A 14 44.96 -4.97 -29.76
C LEU A 14 46.46 -5.22 -29.75
N ASP A 15 47.17 -4.77 -28.73
CA ASP A 15 48.60 -5.03 -28.57
C ASP A 15 48.89 -6.50 -28.18
N ALA A 16 47.97 -7.15 -27.47
CA ALA A 16 48.07 -8.55 -27.12
C ALA A 16 47.80 -9.51 -28.32
N GLU A 17 46.94 -9.09 -29.25
CA GLU A 17 46.56 -9.87 -30.45
C GLU A 17 46.72 -9.04 -31.73
N PRO A 18 47.94 -8.91 -32.29
CA PRO A 18 48.19 -8.07 -33.48
C PRO A 18 47.39 -8.49 -34.73
N GLU A 19 47.02 -9.77 -34.83
CA GLU A 19 46.18 -10.25 -35.93
C GLU A 19 44.77 -9.68 -35.89
N MET A 20 44.24 -9.42 -34.71
CA MET A 20 42.93 -8.81 -34.53
C MET A 20 42.90 -7.38 -35.10
N LYS A 21 44.03 -6.66 -35.05
CA LYS A 21 44.16 -5.30 -35.56
C LYS A 21 43.89 -5.19 -37.06
N LYS A 22 44.20 -6.24 -37.84
CA LYS A 22 43.99 -6.29 -39.29
C LYS A 22 42.50 -6.26 -39.69
N ASN A 23 41.62 -6.58 -38.77
CA ASN A 23 40.18 -6.64 -39.01
C ASN A 23 39.48 -5.28 -38.81
N PHE A 24 40.21 -4.24 -38.39
CA PHE A 24 39.67 -2.93 -38.10
C PHE A 24 40.23 -1.86 -39.03
N THR A 25 39.42 -0.90 -39.44
CA THR A 25 39.84 0.26 -40.22
C THR A 25 40.62 1.25 -39.35
N ASP A 26 41.46 2.09 -39.93
CA ASP A 26 42.20 3.14 -39.21
C ASP A 26 41.26 4.07 -38.45
N GLU A 27 40.10 4.41 -39.02
CA GLU A 27 39.06 5.20 -38.37
C GLU A 27 38.48 4.51 -37.10
N GLN A 28 38.32 3.20 -37.14
CA GLN A 28 37.85 2.43 -35.97
C GLN A 28 38.92 2.35 -34.87
N LEU A 29 40.20 2.27 -35.27
CA LEU A 29 41.33 2.26 -34.34
C LEU A 29 41.52 3.62 -33.65
N ASP A 30 41.25 4.72 -34.36
CA ASP A 30 41.29 6.09 -33.77
C ASP A 30 40.09 6.36 -32.83
N ASN A 31 39.02 5.61 -32.99
CA ASN A 31 37.80 5.73 -32.21
C ASN A 31 37.66 4.73 -31.01
N LEU A 32 38.78 4.24 -30.49
CA LEU A 32 38.78 3.35 -29.31
C LEU A 32 38.18 4.03 -28.10
N PHE A 33 37.61 3.22 -27.21
CA PHE A 33 37.01 3.73 -25.94
C PHE A 33 37.99 4.58 -25.14
N GLU A 34 39.27 4.21 -25.12
CA GLU A 34 40.31 4.90 -24.37
C GLU A 34 40.68 6.29 -24.93
N THR A 35 40.46 6.49 -26.25
CA THR A 35 40.75 7.78 -26.93
C THR A 35 39.62 8.80 -26.73
N LYS A 36 38.44 8.36 -26.31
CA LYS A 36 37.28 9.24 -26.08
C LYS A 36 37.45 10.14 -24.85
N PRO A 37 36.85 11.33 -24.88
CA PRO A 37 36.81 12.22 -23.71
C PRO A 37 36.29 11.51 -22.46
N LYS A 38 36.80 11.92 -21.29
CA LYS A 38 36.45 11.30 -20.00
C LYS A 38 34.95 11.25 -19.75
N TRP A 39 34.19 12.29 -20.11
CA TRP A 39 32.76 12.35 -19.95
C TRP A 39 31.98 11.31 -20.78
N GLN A 40 32.44 11.04 -22.04
CA GLN A 40 31.83 10.01 -22.87
C GLN A 40 32.08 8.61 -22.31
N ARG A 41 33.29 8.35 -21.82
CA ARG A 41 33.62 7.08 -21.13
C ARG A 41 32.78 6.89 -19.86
N ALA A 42 32.61 7.93 -19.07
CA ALA A 42 31.75 7.91 -17.93
C ALA A 42 30.28 7.65 -18.31
N ALA A 43 29.77 8.34 -19.34
CA ALA A 43 28.40 8.14 -19.81
C ALA A 43 28.14 6.69 -20.24
N VAL A 44 29.06 6.05 -20.95
CA VAL A 44 28.94 4.65 -21.37
C VAL A 44 28.95 3.71 -20.15
N MET A 45 29.83 3.95 -19.17
CA MET A 45 29.88 3.15 -17.94
C MET A 45 28.60 3.28 -17.10
N PHE A 46 28.02 4.48 -17.04
CA PHE A 46 26.77 4.73 -16.30
C PHE A 46 25.52 4.31 -17.08
N ALA A 47 25.59 4.13 -18.39
CA ALA A 47 24.42 3.80 -19.23
C ALA A 47 23.71 2.52 -18.76
N GLY A 48 24.45 1.47 -18.38
CA GLY A 48 23.89 0.21 -17.89
C GLY A 48 23.10 0.38 -16.59
N PRO A 49 23.72 0.87 -15.49
CA PRO A 49 23.00 1.16 -14.25
C PRO A 49 21.83 2.14 -14.45
N LEU A 50 22.00 3.17 -15.27
CA LEU A 50 20.95 4.15 -15.56
C LEU A 50 19.76 3.53 -16.28
N ALA A 51 20.00 2.65 -17.26
CA ALA A 51 18.93 1.95 -17.98
C ALA A 51 18.12 1.06 -17.01
N ASN A 52 18.78 0.34 -16.11
CA ASN A 52 18.12 -0.46 -15.09
C ASN A 52 17.28 0.40 -14.13
N PHE A 53 17.81 1.55 -13.72
CA PHE A 53 17.07 2.50 -12.88
C PHE A 53 15.81 3.04 -13.58
N ILE A 54 15.97 3.47 -14.85
CA ILE A 54 14.83 3.95 -15.65
C ILE A 54 13.78 2.84 -15.82
N LEU A 55 14.22 1.62 -16.12
CA LEU A 55 13.32 0.47 -16.25
C LEU A 55 12.57 0.20 -14.95
N ALA A 56 13.26 0.25 -13.81
CA ALA A 56 12.62 0.09 -12.51
C ALA A 56 11.57 1.16 -12.25
N VAL A 57 11.87 2.43 -12.54
CA VAL A 57 10.90 3.54 -12.40
C VAL A 57 9.68 3.31 -13.29
N ILE A 58 9.86 2.88 -14.53
CA ILE A 58 8.74 2.59 -15.46
C ILE A 58 7.88 1.46 -14.90
N ILE A 59 8.49 0.35 -14.48
CA ILE A 59 7.77 -0.81 -13.94
C ILE A 59 7.00 -0.43 -12.67
N PHE A 60 7.63 0.27 -11.72
CA PHE A 60 6.97 0.70 -10.50
C PHE A 60 5.84 1.69 -10.77
N THR A 61 6.03 2.65 -11.69
CA THR A 61 4.97 3.58 -12.10
C THR A 61 3.77 2.82 -12.65
N PHE A 62 4.00 1.81 -13.50
CA PHE A 62 2.92 0.98 -14.05
C PHE A 62 2.21 0.17 -12.96
N ILE A 63 2.96 -0.47 -12.05
CA ILE A 63 2.39 -1.23 -10.93
C ILE A 63 1.54 -0.31 -10.04
N PHE A 64 2.08 0.82 -9.59
CA PHE A 64 1.36 1.73 -8.69
C PHE A 64 0.17 2.42 -9.36
N SER A 65 0.25 2.69 -10.68
CA SER A 65 -0.89 3.24 -11.43
C SER A 65 -2.04 2.23 -11.60
N SER A 66 -1.73 0.95 -11.55
CA SER A 66 -2.71 -0.13 -11.74
C SER A 66 -3.33 -0.61 -10.42
N GLN A 67 -2.80 -0.18 -9.27
CA GLN A 67 -3.33 -0.58 -7.97
C GLN A 67 -4.61 0.20 -7.64
N GLN A 68 -5.71 -0.51 -7.55
CA GLN A 68 -6.94 0.02 -6.94
C GLN A 68 -6.74 0.04 -5.42
N THR A 69 -6.68 1.23 -4.85
CA THR A 69 -6.58 1.40 -3.41
C THR A 69 -7.95 1.20 -2.80
N VAL A 70 -8.16 0.04 -2.19
CA VAL A 70 -9.32 -0.16 -1.30
C VAL A 70 -9.13 0.76 -0.10
N LYS A 71 -10.05 1.69 0.10
CA LYS A 71 -10.05 2.59 1.25
C LYS A 71 -10.91 1.96 2.34
N PRO A 72 -10.33 1.42 3.41
CA PRO A 72 -11.12 0.95 4.53
C PRO A 72 -11.81 2.13 5.21
N ILE A 73 -12.99 1.88 5.72
CA ILE A 73 -13.75 2.79 6.57
C ILE A 73 -13.59 2.28 8.00
N PHE A 74 -13.36 3.17 8.95
CA PHE A 74 -13.18 2.83 10.35
C PHE A 74 -14.49 3.05 11.10
N LEU A 75 -15.21 1.97 11.36
CA LEU A 75 -16.50 1.99 12.04
C LEU A 75 -16.36 1.82 13.55
N VAL A 76 -17.17 2.56 14.29
CA VAL A 76 -17.33 2.35 15.72
C VAL A 76 -18.09 1.05 15.97
N ASP A 77 -17.48 0.14 16.72
CA ASP A 77 -18.12 -1.09 17.20
C ASP A 77 -18.75 -0.86 18.59
N SER A 78 -20.00 -1.32 18.74
CA SER A 78 -20.77 -1.09 19.98
C SER A 78 -20.27 -1.87 21.19
N GLU A 79 -19.50 -2.93 21.01
CA GLU A 79 -19.04 -3.78 22.12
C GLU A 79 -18.01 -3.09 23.03
N TYR A 80 -17.38 -2.00 22.57
CA TYR A 80 -16.25 -1.37 23.25
C TYR A 80 -16.45 0.10 23.64
N VAL A 81 -17.65 0.63 23.54
CA VAL A 81 -17.91 2.02 24.01
C VAL A 81 -17.94 2.03 25.54
N SER A 82 -16.79 2.14 26.17
CA SER A 82 -16.69 2.37 27.62
C SER A 82 -17.12 3.80 27.92
N SER A 83 -18.31 3.96 28.45
CA SER A 83 -18.98 5.25 28.70
C SER A 83 -18.26 6.19 29.67
N SER A 84 -17.24 5.73 30.40
CA SER A 84 -16.52 6.54 31.39
C SER A 84 -15.39 7.41 30.85
N SER A 85 -14.92 7.15 29.63
CA SER A 85 -13.75 7.83 29.06
C SER A 85 -14.09 8.79 27.92
N ILE A 86 -15.38 8.99 27.60
CA ILE A 86 -15.82 9.74 26.42
C ILE A 86 -16.73 10.88 26.83
N SER A 87 -16.46 12.08 26.31
CA SER A 87 -17.32 13.24 26.48
C SER A 87 -18.48 13.23 25.46
N GLY A 88 -19.57 12.57 25.80
CA GLY A 88 -20.79 12.51 24.97
C GLY A 88 -20.97 11.22 24.19
N ASP A 89 -22.13 11.09 23.53
CA ASP A 89 -22.51 9.86 22.85
C ASP A 89 -21.76 9.67 21.52
N ILE A 90 -21.34 8.45 21.26
CA ILE A 90 -20.83 7.98 19.98
C ILE A 90 -21.72 6.79 19.58
N ASN A 91 -22.23 6.82 18.35
CA ASN A 91 -23.13 5.78 17.90
C ASN A 91 -22.39 4.65 17.19
N LYS A 92 -22.94 3.47 17.29
CA LYS A 92 -22.52 2.34 16.47
C LYS A 92 -22.61 2.69 14.99
N ASN A 93 -21.62 2.26 14.22
CA ASN A 93 -21.46 2.49 12.79
C ASN A 93 -21.11 3.95 12.41
N ASP A 94 -20.90 4.86 13.36
CA ASP A 94 -20.29 6.14 13.04
C ASP A 94 -18.86 5.89 12.56
N ILE A 95 -18.37 6.74 11.65
CA ILE A 95 -17.10 6.54 10.98
C ILE A 95 -16.04 7.45 11.63
N LEU A 96 -14.97 6.89 12.14
CA LEU A 96 -13.81 7.65 12.58
C LEU A 96 -13.12 8.29 11.36
N VAL A 97 -13.01 9.62 11.34
CA VAL A 97 -12.43 10.37 10.22
C VAL A 97 -11.18 11.14 10.59
N SER A 98 -10.95 11.41 11.87
CA SER A 98 -9.75 12.13 12.32
C SER A 98 -9.41 11.85 13.79
N ILE A 99 -8.13 12.00 14.14
CA ILE A 99 -7.59 12.01 15.51
C ILE A 99 -6.72 13.24 15.65
N ASN A 100 -7.01 14.09 16.65
CA ASN A 100 -6.32 15.38 16.89
C ASN A 100 -6.18 16.25 15.63
N GLY A 101 -7.21 16.24 14.77
CA GLY A 101 -7.23 16.98 13.51
C GLY A 101 -6.53 16.28 12.33
N GLU A 102 -5.77 15.23 12.58
CA GLU A 102 -5.14 14.41 11.55
C GLU A 102 -6.18 13.50 10.90
N LYS A 103 -6.31 13.56 9.57
CA LYS A 103 -7.27 12.76 8.81
C LYS A 103 -6.86 11.29 8.80
N ILE A 104 -7.84 10.41 9.00
CA ILE A 104 -7.67 8.96 8.95
C ILE A 104 -8.32 8.43 7.67
N SER A 105 -7.52 7.87 6.78
CA SER A 105 -7.99 7.33 5.49
C SER A 105 -7.51 5.89 5.22
N ASN A 106 -6.57 5.38 6.03
CA ASN A 106 -6.03 4.04 5.91
C ASN A 106 -5.50 3.52 7.25
N PRO A 107 -5.26 2.20 7.40
CA PRO A 107 -4.80 1.59 8.65
C PRO A 107 -3.47 2.14 9.16
N THR A 108 -2.57 2.52 8.26
CA THR A 108 -1.27 3.08 8.64
C THR A 108 -1.44 4.45 9.29
N GLU A 109 -2.27 5.33 8.71
CA GLU A 109 -2.57 6.65 9.29
C GLU A 109 -3.26 6.51 10.64
N TYR A 110 -4.22 5.59 10.78
CA TYR A 110 -4.87 5.30 12.06
C TYR A 110 -3.85 4.88 13.12
N ARG A 111 -3.02 3.89 12.81
CA ARG A 111 -1.97 3.42 13.71
C ARG A 111 -0.99 4.52 14.10
N LEU A 112 -0.51 5.31 13.14
CA LEU A 112 0.41 6.42 13.39
C LEU A 112 -0.23 7.50 14.25
N ALA A 113 -1.51 7.83 14.03
CA ALA A 113 -2.23 8.79 14.84
C ALA A 113 -2.37 8.32 16.29
N LEU A 114 -2.59 7.02 16.55
CA LEU A 114 -2.59 6.47 17.89
C LEU A 114 -1.20 6.53 18.53
N LEU A 115 -0.16 6.10 17.82
CA LEU A 115 1.23 6.10 18.30
C LEU A 115 1.77 7.52 18.58
N ALA A 116 1.31 8.53 17.84
CA ALA A 116 1.66 9.93 18.09
C ALA A 116 1.18 10.43 19.47
N ASN A 117 0.23 9.72 20.09
CA ASN A 117 -0.29 10.03 21.42
C ASN A 117 0.28 9.09 22.50
N ALA A 118 1.33 8.33 22.23
CA ALA A 118 1.94 7.41 23.19
C ALA A 118 2.47 8.18 24.41
N GLY A 119 2.19 7.65 25.60
CA GLY A 119 2.53 8.27 26.89
C GLY A 119 1.58 9.40 27.33
N LEU A 120 0.58 9.75 26.52
CA LEU A 120 -0.36 10.83 26.88
C LEU A 120 -1.23 10.46 28.07
N THR A 121 -1.28 11.39 29.03
CA THR A 121 -2.34 11.46 30.04
C THR A 121 -3.11 12.74 29.80
N GLY A 122 -4.36 12.64 29.36
CA GLY A 122 -5.15 13.78 28.94
C GLY A 122 -6.29 13.36 28.00
N GLU A 123 -6.53 14.17 26.98
CA GLU A 123 -7.64 13.96 26.04
C GLU A 123 -7.12 13.82 24.61
N ILE A 124 -7.67 12.87 23.88
CA ILE A 124 -7.52 12.71 22.44
C ILE A 124 -8.80 13.21 21.77
N ASN A 125 -8.69 14.18 20.88
CA ASN A 125 -9.82 14.68 20.11
C ASN A 125 -10.05 13.80 18.90
N ALA A 126 -11.18 13.11 18.83
CA ALA A 126 -11.55 12.24 17.70
C ALA A 126 -12.74 12.82 16.94
N GLY A 127 -12.63 12.88 15.63
CA GLY A 127 -13.69 13.30 14.71
C GLY A 127 -14.42 12.10 14.14
N PHE A 128 -15.74 12.14 14.17
CA PHE A 128 -16.62 11.09 13.66
C PHE A 128 -17.60 11.65 12.64
N LEU A 129 -17.84 10.90 11.59
CA LEU A 129 -18.92 11.15 10.65
C LEU A 129 -20.13 10.33 11.07
N ASN A 130 -21.24 10.99 11.38
CA ASN A 130 -22.47 10.32 11.77
C ASN A 130 -23.04 9.52 10.61
N ALA A 131 -23.30 8.24 10.81
CA ALA A 131 -23.78 7.33 9.79
C ALA A 131 -25.17 7.68 9.23
N LYS A 132 -25.99 8.42 10.00
CA LYS A 132 -27.37 8.80 9.61
C LYS A 132 -27.47 10.20 9.02
N SER A 133 -26.84 11.21 9.66
CA SER A 133 -26.95 12.61 9.26
C SER A 133 -25.86 13.02 8.27
N SER A 134 -24.80 12.23 8.12
CA SER A 134 -23.60 12.57 7.35
C SER A 134 -22.90 13.87 7.84
N GLU A 135 -23.13 14.24 9.08
CA GLU A 135 -22.47 15.38 9.72
C GLU A 135 -21.25 14.92 10.51
N THR A 136 -20.19 15.72 10.46
CA THR A 136 -18.99 15.44 11.26
C THR A 136 -19.13 16.10 12.62
N TYR A 137 -18.84 15.34 13.68
CA TYR A 137 -18.80 15.82 15.04
C TYR A 137 -17.52 15.36 15.74
N TYR A 138 -17.18 16.00 16.86
CA TYR A 138 -15.94 15.71 17.58
C TYR A 138 -16.23 15.30 19.02
N ARG A 139 -15.42 14.39 19.54
CA ARG A 139 -15.48 13.92 20.93
C ARG A 139 -14.09 13.89 21.53
N ASN A 140 -13.99 14.29 22.80
CA ASN A 140 -12.77 14.15 23.56
C ASN A 140 -12.81 12.80 24.30
N ILE A 141 -11.72 12.06 24.15
CA ILE A 141 -11.53 10.73 24.69
C ILE A 141 -10.46 10.83 25.75
N SER A 142 -10.81 10.65 27.02
CA SER A 142 -9.86 10.69 28.12
C SER A 142 -9.00 9.44 28.15
N VAL A 143 -7.70 9.62 28.25
CA VAL A 143 -6.72 8.54 28.33
C VAL A 143 -5.73 8.81 29.48
N VAL A 144 -5.22 7.74 30.07
CA VAL A 144 -4.20 7.80 31.12
C VAL A 144 -3.05 6.88 30.72
N GLU A 145 -1.84 7.44 30.65
CA GLU A 145 -0.63 6.71 30.26
C GLU A 145 -0.85 5.87 28.96
N PHE A 146 -1.52 6.48 27.98
CA PHE A 146 -1.91 5.81 26.74
C PHE A 146 -0.67 5.27 25.99
N LEU A 147 -0.68 3.98 25.66
CA LEU A 147 0.43 3.30 24.96
C LEU A 147 1.81 3.53 25.64
N SER A 148 1.84 3.43 26.96
CA SER A 148 3.04 3.74 27.77
C SER A 148 4.13 2.67 27.71
N ASN A 149 3.84 1.47 27.22
CA ASN A 149 4.79 0.38 27.10
C ASN A 149 4.87 -0.22 25.69
N SER A 150 5.93 -0.99 25.44
CA SER A 150 6.21 -1.55 24.12
C SER A 150 5.14 -2.54 23.64
N GLU A 151 4.48 -3.27 24.53
CA GLU A 151 3.43 -4.22 24.17
C GLU A 151 2.20 -3.47 23.63
N GLN A 152 1.77 -2.41 24.32
CA GLN A 152 0.67 -1.56 23.86
C GLN A 152 0.97 -0.88 22.52
N GLN A 153 2.23 -0.48 22.28
CA GLN A 153 2.64 0.15 21.03
C GLN A 153 2.71 -0.84 19.85
N GLN A 154 2.79 -2.14 20.10
CA GLN A 154 2.75 -3.13 19.03
C GLN A 154 1.35 -3.29 18.44
N GLU A 155 0.30 -3.16 19.25
CA GLU A 155 -1.10 -3.27 18.82
C GLU A 155 -1.94 -2.11 19.38
N PRO A 156 -1.62 -0.85 19.01
CA PRO A 156 -2.23 0.34 19.63
C PRO A 156 -3.75 0.40 19.48
N GLU A 157 -4.28 -0.24 18.44
CA GLU A 157 -5.71 -0.28 18.13
C GLU A 157 -6.51 -0.98 19.22
N LYS A 158 -5.91 -1.95 19.91
CA LYS A 158 -6.56 -2.70 21.00
C LYS A 158 -6.71 -1.87 22.30
N PHE A 159 -5.90 -0.83 22.44
CA PHE A 159 -5.86 0.00 23.65
C PHE A 159 -6.56 1.35 23.48
N PHE A 160 -7.04 1.65 22.27
CA PHE A 160 -7.88 2.83 22.09
C PHE A 160 -9.23 2.63 22.79
N PRO A 161 -9.70 3.60 23.61
CA PRO A 161 -10.90 3.43 24.43
C PRO A 161 -12.20 3.20 23.67
N ILE A 162 -12.18 3.38 22.36
CA ILE A 162 -13.30 3.10 21.46
C ILE A 162 -12.90 1.93 20.57
N GLY A 163 -13.74 0.92 20.50
CA GLY A 163 -13.58 -0.17 19.55
C GLY A 163 -13.81 0.34 18.13
N ILE A 164 -12.77 0.30 17.33
CA ILE A 164 -12.81 0.70 15.92
C ILE A 164 -12.52 -0.53 15.07
N THR A 165 -13.49 -0.89 14.24
CA THR A 165 -13.34 -1.99 13.27
C THR A 165 -13.08 -1.43 11.88
N SER A 166 -12.06 -1.96 11.21
CA SER A 166 -11.80 -1.64 9.81
C SER A 166 -12.85 -2.29 8.91
N TYR A 167 -13.62 -1.48 8.23
CA TYR A 167 -14.67 -1.89 7.32
C TYR A 167 -14.19 -1.77 5.87
N ILE A 168 -14.21 -2.87 5.15
CA ILE A 168 -14.00 -2.88 3.71
C ILE A 168 -15.34 -3.16 3.05
N SER A 169 -15.83 -2.22 2.22
CA SER A 169 -17.06 -2.41 1.45
C SER A 169 -17.01 -3.72 0.66
N PRO A 170 -18.06 -4.54 0.63
CA PRO A 170 -18.13 -5.73 -0.20
C PRO A 170 -18.37 -5.39 -1.69
N GLU A 171 -17.78 -4.30 -2.16
CA GLU A 171 -17.79 -3.87 -3.55
C GLU A 171 -16.63 -4.53 -4.31
N ILE A 172 -16.93 -5.04 -5.49
CA ILE A 172 -15.95 -5.69 -6.35
C ILE A 172 -15.04 -4.65 -7.00
N GLY A 173 -13.79 -4.57 -6.57
CA GLY A 173 -12.81 -3.63 -7.13
C GLY A 173 -12.28 -4.07 -8.49
N SER A 174 -11.89 -5.35 -8.61
CA SER A 174 -11.38 -5.93 -9.85
C SER A 174 -11.64 -7.44 -9.89
N LEU A 175 -11.72 -7.98 -11.09
CA LEU A 175 -11.95 -9.40 -11.35
C LEU A 175 -10.89 -9.97 -12.28
N SER A 176 -10.51 -11.22 -12.04
CA SER A 176 -9.73 -11.97 -13.02
C SER A 176 -10.58 -12.18 -14.29
N ARG A 177 -10.05 -11.83 -15.46
CA ARG A 177 -10.78 -11.91 -16.74
C ARG A 177 -11.33 -13.29 -17.09
N GLN A 178 -10.76 -14.35 -16.52
CA GLN A 178 -11.17 -15.74 -16.74
C GLN A 178 -11.59 -16.43 -15.43
N GLY A 179 -11.84 -15.66 -14.37
CA GLY A 179 -12.28 -16.19 -13.09
C GLY A 179 -13.77 -16.57 -13.11
N PRO A 180 -14.20 -17.51 -12.24
CA PRO A 180 -15.59 -17.96 -12.17
C PRO A 180 -16.60 -16.82 -12.00
N ALA A 181 -16.29 -15.82 -11.17
CA ALA A 181 -17.15 -14.66 -10.96
C ALA A 181 -17.32 -13.82 -12.23
N SER A 182 -16.24 -13.59 -12.99
CA SER A 182 -16.31 -12.86 -14.27
C SER A 182 -17.12 -13.64 -15.32
N LEU A 183 -16.96 -14.97 -15.37
CA LEU A 183 -17.74 -15.84 -16.26
C LEU A 183 -19.22 -15.89 -15.86
N ALA A 184 -19.53 -15.70 -14.58
CA ALA A 184 -20.89 -15.59 -14.07
C ALA A 184 -21.52 -14.19 -14.28
N GLY A 185 -20.80 -13.24 -14.88
CA GLY A 185 -21.32 -11.91 -15.20
C GLY A 185 -21.13 -10.86 -14.12
N VAL A 186 -20.37 -11.16 -13.05
CA VAL A 186 -20.02 -10.15 -12.02
C VAL A 186 -19.07 -9.12 -12.62
N MET A 187 -19.27 -7.85 -12.32
CA MET A 187 -18.48 -6.71 -12.83
C MET A 187 -17.81 -5.95 -11.70
N ALA A 188 -16.75 -5.21 -12.05
CA ALA A 188 -16.15 -4.23 -11.13
C ALA A 188 -17.18 -3.11 -10.82
N GLY A 189 -17.30 -2.75 -9.55
CA GLY A 189 -18.30 -1.82 -9.04
C GLY A 189 -19.58 -2.50 -8.51
N ASP A 190 -19.77 -3.80 -8.76
CA ASP A 190 -20.88 -4.53 -8.15
C ASP A 190 -20.67 -4.66 -6.64
N LYS A 191 -21.75 -4.56 -5.88
CA LYS A 191 -21.74 -4.76 -4.42
C LYS A 191 -22.41 -6.08 -4.07
N ILE A 192 -21.69 -6.91 -3.33
CA ILE A 192 -22.24 -8.17 -2.83
C ILE A 192 -23.19 -7.86 -1.66
N LEU A 193 -24.45 -8.20 -1.80
CA LEU A 193 -25.48 -7.96 -0.78
C LEU A 193 -25.76 -9.21 0.04
N GLU A 194 -25.69 -10.39 -0.60
CA GLU A 194 -26.07 -11.66 -0.02
C GLU A 194 -25.31 -12.82 -0.67
N ILE A 195 -24.96 -13.84 0.11
CA ILE A 195 -24.41 -15.11 -0.35
C ILE A 195 -25.15 -16.25 0.35
N ASP A 196 -25.77 -17.15 -0.38
CA ASP A 196 -26.52 -18.31 0.13
C ASP A 196 -27.56 -17.94 1.21
N GLY A 197 -28.29 -16.83 1.01
CA GLY A 197 -29.32 -16.34 1.95
C GLY A 197 -28.75 -15.61 3.17
N LYS A 198 -27.42 -15.40 3.25
CA LYS A 198 -26.78 -14.66 4.32
C LYS A 198 -26.39 -13.25 3.82
N SER A 199 -26.90 -12.22 4.49
CA SER A 199 -26.56 -10.84 4.17
C SER A 199 -25.06 -10.58 4.38
N VAL A 200 -24.47 -9.82 3.46
CA VAL A 200 -23.06 -9.42 3.50
C VAL A 200 -22.99 -7.92 3.74
N ASN A 201 -22.36 -7.52 4.84
CA ASN A 201 -22.17 -6.12 5.20
C ASN A 201 -20.76 -5.64 4.95
N HIS A 202 -19.74 -6.50 5.08
CA HIS A 202 -18.35 -6.17 4.83
C HIS A 202 -17.60 -7.32 4.14
N PHE A 203 -16.48 -6.99 3.47
CA PHE A 203 -15.77 -7.94 2.63
C PHE A 203 -15.22 -9.18 3.36
N ALA A 204 -14.89 -9.06 4.64
CA ALA A 204 -14.41 -10.21 5.42
C ALA A 204 -15.48 -11.32 5.52
N GLU A 205 -16.78 -10.96 5.64
CA GLU A 205 -17.88 -11.91 5.68
C GLU A 205 -17.98 -12.73 4.37
N VAL A 206 -17.63 -12.13 3.22
CA VAL A 206 -17.56 -12.85 1.93
C VAL A 206 -16.57 -14.02 2.03
N SER A 207 -15.36 -13.74 2.55
CA SER A 207 -14.34 -14.78 2.72
C SER A 207 -14.78 -15.88 3.68
N ASP A 208 -15.40 -15.53 4.80
CA ASP A 208 -15.85 -16.47 5.82
C ASP A 208 -16.97 -17.38 5.29
N ILE A 209 -17.96 -16.81 4.60
CA ILE A 209 -19.06 -17.57 4.01
C ILE A 209 -18.53 -18.53 2.94
N LEU A 210 -17.68 -18.05 2.03
CA LEU A 210 -17.12 -18.88 0.96
C LEU A 210 -16.24 -20.01 1.50
N SER A 211 -15.41 -19.74 2.53
CA SER A 211 -14.56 -20.76 3.14
C SER A 211 -15.38 -21.82 3.88
N SER A 212 -16.48 -21.44 4.52
CA SER A 212 -17.39 -22.39 5.20
C SER A 212 -18.15 -23.26 4.20
N SER A 213 -18.56 -22.71 3.06
CA SER A 213 -19.25 -23.45 1.99
C SER A 213 -18.31 -24.42 1.28
N SER A 214 -17.03 -24.09 1.12
CA SER A 214 -16.03 -24.97 0.51
C SER A 214 -15.70 -26.21 1.34
N ASN A 215 -15.89 -26.18 2.66
CA ASN A 215 -15.63 -27.30 3.56
C ASN A 215 -16.84 -28.24 3.72
N SER A 216 -17.96 -27.99 3.03
CA SER A 216 -19.21 -28.75 3.14
C SER A 216 -19.47 -29.68 1.96
N ASN A 217 -18.51 -29.81 1.03
CA ASN A 217 -18.58 -30.71 -0.15
C ASN A 217 -17.57 -31.85 -0.08
#